data_a73a951cdde52e332c4284e124390082
#
_entry.id   a73a951cdde52e332c4284e124390082
#
_cell.length_a   1.000
_cell.length_b   1.000
_cell.length_c   1.000
_cell.angle_alpha   90.00
_cell.angle_beta   90.00
_cell.angle_gamma   90.00
#
_symmetry.space_group_name_H-M   'P 1'
#
loop_
_entity.id
_entity.type
_entity.pdbx_description
1 polymer ?
#
loop_
_entity_poly.entity_id
_entity_poly.type
_entity_poly.pdbx_seq_one_letter_code
_entity_poly.pdbx_strand_id
1 'polypeptide(L)'
;TIIASQSMISGAFSIARQCVQLGYAPRLEVRHTSGTEEGQIYMPQVNMALLIGVVILVMEFKNSDSLAGAYGLAVTGTFLCTSCLAFVVFQRKFGWSLPLVIAVFTPLWLLDATFFASTALKIPEGGYVPLVLGIITFVLMSTWHRGRELLFARFRQDSLPLKSYIARLPQSRTIRVPGIAVFMTVQADFLPGALLHNLKHNKV
;
A
#
# COMPACT_ATOMS: atom_id res chain seq x y z
N THR A 1 7.60 -16.39 -21.69
CA THR A 1 7.65 -14.91 -21.48
C THR A 1 6.27 -14.31 -21.27
N ILE A 2 5.25 -14.57 -22.09
CA ILE A 2 3.89 -14.01 -21.98
C ILE A 2 3.25 -14.33 -20.63
N ILE A 3 3.25 -15.60 -20.22
CA ILE A 3 2.68 -16.04 -18.93
C ILE A 3 3.40 -15.36 -17.75
N ALA A 4 4.73 -15.28 -17.80
CA ALA A 4 5.52 -14.63 -16.76
C ALA A 4 5.19 -13.13 -16.65
N SER A 5 5.06 -12.42 -17.78
CA SER A 5 4.70 -10.99 -17.75
C SER A 5 3.29 -10.76 -17.20
N GLN A 6 2.33 -11.63 -17.54
CA GLN A 6 0.97 -11.57 -16.98
C GLN A 6 0.96 -11.75 -15.46
N SER A 7 1.72 -12.71 -14.94
CA SER A 7 1.83 -12.95 -13.50
C SER A 7 2.45 -11.75 -12.78
N MET A 8 3.48 -11.13 -13.36
CA MET A 8 4.12 -9.93 -12.80
C MET A 8 3.17 -8.74 -12.77
N ILE A 9 2.40 -8.50 -13.85
CA ILE A 9 1.43 -7.41 -13.91
C ILE A 9 0.31 -7.61 -12.89
N SER A 10 -0.23 -8.83 -12.79
CA SER A 10 -1.28 -9.17 -11.81
C SER A 10 -0.77 -9.03 -10.37
N GLY A 11 0.47 -9.43 -10.11
CA GLY A 11 1.14 -9.23 -8.83
C GLY A 11 1.29 -7.75 -8.48
N ALA A 12 1.72 -6.92 -9.43
CA ALA A 12 1.85 -5.48 -9.26
C ALA A 12 0.49 -4.79 -8.95
N PHE A 13 -0.59 -5.20 -9.63
CA PHE A 13 -1.93 -4.69 -9.33
C PHE A 13 -2.38 -5.07 -7.92
N SER A 14 -2.11 -6.31 -7.49
CA SER A 14 -2.46 -6.78 -6.14
C SER A 14 -1.73 -5.99 -5.05
N ILE A 15 -0.42 -5.77 -5.23
CA ILE A 15 0.38 -4.96 -4.29
C ILE A 15 -0.10 -3.50 -4.29
N ALA A 16 -0.34 -2.90 -5.46
CA ALA A 16 -0.83 -1.54 -5.57
C ALA A 16 -2.18 -1.36 -4.87
N ARG A 17 -3.11 -2.32 -5.03
CA ARG A 17 -4.39 -2.33 -4.31
C ARG A 17 -4.18 -2.37 -2.80
N GLN A 18 -3.27 -3.22 -2.31
CA GLN A 18 -2.95 -3.29 -0.88
C GLN A 18 -2.35 -1.98 -0.36
N CYS A 19 -1.45 -1.34 -1.13
CA CYS A 19 -0.90 -0.03 -0.78
C CYS A 19 -1.99 1.05 -0.64
N VAL A 20 -2.99 1.05 -1.54
CA VAL A 20 -4.16 1.95 -1.45
C VAL A 20 -4.98 1.65 -0.20
N GLN A 21 -5.28 0.36 0.08
CA GLN A 21 -6.07 -0.06 1.24
C GLN A 21 -5.38 0.29 2.56
N LEU A 22 -4.07 0.12 2.65
CA LEU A 22 -3.26 0.46 3.82
C LEU A 22 -2.99 1.96 3.93
N GLY A 23 -3.34 2.75 2.92
CA GLY A 23 -3.19 4.20 2.93
C GLY A 23 -1.81 4.71 2.58
N TYR A 24 -0.97 3.90 1.95
CA TYR A 24 0.34 4.28 1.44
C TYR A 24 0.32 4.82 0.01
N ALA A 25 -0.82 4.75 -0.66
CA ALA A 25 -1.03 5.30 -1.98
C ALA A 25 -2.37 6.03 -2.08
N PRO A 26 -2.52 7.01 -3.01
CA PRO A 26 -3.80 7.64 -3.29
C PRO A 26 -4.83 6.61 -3.80
N ARG A 27 -6.09 6.99 -3.81
CA ARG A 27 -7.13 6.14 -4.40
C ARG A 27 -6.91 6.04 -5.90
N LEU A 28 -6.53 4.85 -6.35
CA LEU A 28 -6.38 4.51 -7.76
C LEU A 28 -7.67 3.84 -8.27
N GLU A 29 -7.94 4.01 -9.54
CA GLU A 29 -9.07 3.34 -10.18
C GLU A 29 -8.82 1.84 -10.27
N VAL A 30 -9.74 1.04 -9.72
CA VAL A 30 -9.70 -0.42 -9.77
C VAL A 30 -10.89 -0.88 -10.60
N ARG A 31 -10.63 -1.49 -11.74
CA ARG A 31 -11.66 -2.10 -12.58
C ARG A 31 -11.66 -3.61 -12.37
N HIS A 32 -12.81 -4.15 -12.01
CA HIS A 32 -13.00 -5.60 -11.95
C HIS A 32 -13.24 -6.13 -13.37
N THR A 33 -12.41 -7.04 -13.82
CA THR A 33 -12.50 -7.61 -15.18
C THR A 33 -13.36 -8.87 -15.23
N SER A 34 -13.68 -9.48 -14.08
CA SER A 34 -14.59 -10.62 -13.97
C SER A 34 -15.65 -10.35 -12.90
N GLY A 35 -16.90 -10.71 -13.19
CA GLY A 35 -18.00 -10.64 -12.21
C GLY A 35 -18.10 -11.87 -11.30
N THR A 36 -17.37 -12.95 -11.62
CA THR A 36 -17.47 -14.25 -10.94
C THR A 36 -16.22 -14.64 -10.16
N GLU A 37 -15.05 -14.10 -10.50
CA GLU A 37 -13.79 -14.38 -9.83
C GLU A 37 -13.29 -13.15 -9.05
N GLU A 38 -13.30 -13.24 -7.74
CA GLU A 38 -12.69 -12.26 -6.85
C GLU A 38 -11.15 -12.31 -7.03
N GLY A 39 -10.58 -11.29 -7.65
CA GLY A 39 -9.13 -11.16 -7.77
C GLY A 39 -8.62 -10.72 -9.14
N GLN A 40 -9.43 -10.83 -10.17
CA GLN A 40 -9.08 -10.27 -11.49
C GLN A 40 -9.36 -8.77 -11.49
N ILE A 41 -8.32 -8.01 -11.18
CA ILE A 41 -8.37 -6.54 -11.14
C ILE A 41 -7.47 -5.95 -12.23
N TYR A 42 -7.92 -4.83 -12.81
CA TYR A 42 -7.14 -4.03 -13.72
C TYR A 42 -7.00 -2.61 -13.18
N MET A 43 -5.78 -2.11 -13.14
CA MET A 43 -5.47 -0.76 -12.64
C MET A 43 -4.76 0.03 -13.75
N PRO A 44 -5.50 0.90 -14.49
CA PRO A 44 -4.96 1.61 -15.65
C PRO A 44 -3.71 2.42 -15.36
N GLN A 45 -3.69 3.12 -14.22
CA GLN A 45 -2.56 3.97 -13.83
C GLN A 45 -1.29 3.15 -13.55
N VAL A 46 -1.45 2.00 -12.87
CA VAL A 46 -0.32 1.10 -12.58
C VAL A 46 0.18 0.44 -13.86
N ASN A 47 -0.72 0.02 -14.75
CA ASN A 47 -0.36 -0.55 -16.03
C ASN A 47 0.44 0.45 -16.90
N MET A 48 0.02 1.71 -16.94
CA MET A 48 0.74 2.75 -17.66
C MET A 48 2.12 3.03 -17.04
N ALA A 49 2.20 3.07 -15.70
CA ALA A 49 3.49 3.24 -15.00
C ALA A 49 4.44 2.07 -15.28
N LEU A 50 3.94 0.83 -15.30
CA LEU A 50 4.74 -0.35 -15.68
C LEU A 50 5.21 -0.27 -17.12
N LEU A 51 4.35 0.13 -18.06
CA LEU A 51 4.72 0.30 -19.47
C LEU A 51 5.86 1.31 -19.61
N ILE A 52 5.70 2.50 -19.00
CA ILE A 52 6.74 3.54 -19.03
C ILE A 52 8.03 3.03 -18.41
N GLY A 53 7.95 2.36 -17.27
CA GLY A 53 9.11 1.78 -16.59
C GLY A 53 9.84 0.76 -17.47
N VAL A 54 9.11 -0.15 -18.12
CA VAL A 54 9.69 -1.16 -19.03
C VAL A 54 10.36 -0.49 -20.23
N VAL A 55 9.72 0.51 -20.84
CA VAL A 55 10.31 1.25 -21.98
C VAL A 55 11.61 1.93 -21.56
N ILE A 56 11.64 2.60 -20.42
CA ILE A 56 12.86 3.24 -19.89
C ILE A 56 13.96 2.19 -19.67
N LEU A 57 13.62 1.06 -19.02
CA LEU A 57 14.59 -0.02 -18.77
C LEU A 57 15.16 -0.60 -20.06
N VAL A 58 14.32 -0.81 -21.08
CA VAL A 58 14.76 -1.33 -22.38
C VAL A 58 15.68 -0.33 -23.12
N MET A 59 15.40 0.95 -22.99
CA MET A 59 16.24 2.00 -23.60
C MET A 59 17.57 2.19 -22.87
N GLU A 60 17.59 2.07 -21.55
CA GLU A 60 18.78 2.20 -20.71
C GLU A 60 19.68 0.95 -20.80
N PHE A 61 19.09 -0.24 -20.64
CA PHE A 61 19.82 -1.50 -20.65
C PHE A 61 19.88 -2.09 -22.05
N LYS A 62 20.96 -1.83 -22.74
CA LYS A 62 21.21 -2.39 -24.10
C LYS A 62 21.66 -3.87 -24.08
N ASN A 63 22.11 -4.34 -22.91
CA ASN A 63 22.65 -5.69 -22.71
C ASN A 63 21.87 -6.46 -21.64
N SER A 64 21.65 -7.76 -21.92
CA SER A 64 20.96 -8.66 -20.98
C SER A 64 21.69 -8.85 -19.66
N ASP A 65 23.03 -8.77 -19.63
CA ASP A 65 23.83 -8.99 -18.43
C ASP A 65 23.63 -7.90 -17.38
N SER A 66 23.54 -6.63 -17.80
CA SER A 66 23.25 -5.51 -16.92
C SER A 66 21.83 -5.59 -16.34
N LEU A 67 20.86 -6.01 -17.18
CA LEU A 67 19.49 -6.24 -16.73
C LEU A 67 19.40 -7.40 -15.73
N ALA A 68 20.20 -8.47 -15.94
CA ALA A 68 20.28 -9.59 -15.00
C ALA A 68 20.85 -9.17 -13.64
N GLY A 69 21.83 -8.24 -13.62
CA GLY A 69 22.34 -7.63 -12.38
C GLY A 69 21.28 -6.87 -11.60
N ALA A 70 20.51 -6.02 -12.30
CA ALA A 70 19.39 -5.28 -11.71
C ALA A 70 18.30 -6.21 -11.16
N TYR A 71 17.90 -7.21 -11.93
CA TYR A 71 16.93 -8.22 -11.52
C TYR A 71 17.41 -9.02 -10.30
N GLY A 72 18.66 -9.50 -10.34
CA GLY A 72 19.24 -10.27 -9.24
C GLY A 72 19.21 -9.50 -7.91
N LEU A 73 19.61 -8.23 -7.91
CA LEU A 73 19.59 -7.40 -6.70
C LEU A 73 18.17 -7.16 -6.17
N ALA A 74 17.21 -6.90 -7.06
CA ALA A 74 15.82 -6.71 -6.66
C ALA A 74 15.22 -7.96 -6.00
N VAL A 75 15.47 -9.14 -6.60
CA VAL A 75 14.95 -10.42 -6.09
C VAL A 75 15.60 -10.79 -4.75
N THR A 76 16.91 -10.71 -4.65
CA THR A 76 17.63 -11.08 -3.41
C THR A 76 17.31 -10.10 -2.28
N GLY A 77 17.14 -8.81 -2.58
CA GLY A 77 16.65 -7.83 -1.61
C GLY A 77 15.24 -8.13 -1.11
N THR A 78 14.36 -8.58 -2.01
CA THR A 78 13.00 -9.01 -1.65
C THR A 78 13.03 -10.25 -0.76
N PHE A 79 13.90 -11.22 -1.01
CA PHE A 79 14.05 -12.41 -0.15
C PHE A 79 14.45 -12.01 1.26
N LEU A 80 15.47 -11.16 1.41
CA LEU A 80 15.89 -10.64 2.73
C LEU A 80 14.72 -9.96 3.49
N CYS A 81 14.00 -9.08 2.83
CA CYS A 81 12.84 -8.42 3.43
C CYS A 81 11.76 -9.42 3.83
N THR A 82 11.47 -10.40 2.96
CA THR A 82 10.44 -11.41 3.20
C THR A 82 10.82 -12.31 4.38
N SER A 83 12.06 -12.76 4.45
CA SER A 83 12.57 -13.57 5.57
C SER A 83 12.50 -12.83 6.90
N CYS A 84 12.84 -11.51 6.92
CA CYS A 84 12.71 -10.69 8.12
C CYS A 84 11.24 -10.52 8.55
N LEU A 85 10.34 -10.27 7.60
CA LEU A 85 8.92 -10.13 7.90
C LEU A 85 8.32 -11.47 8.36
N ALA A 86 8.69 -12.58 7.71
CA ALA A 86 8.25 -13.91 8.10
C ALA A 86 8.69 -14.24 9.53
N PHE A 87 9.93 -13.94 9.91
CA PHE A 87 10.41 -14.10 11.29
C PHE A 87 9.46 -13.45 12.31
N VAL A 88 9.08 -12.18 12.07
CA VAL A 88 8.16 -11.44 12.96
C VAL A 88 6.77 -12.09 13.00
N VAL A 89 6.27 -12.55 11.85
CA VAL A 89 4.95 -13.20 11.76
C VAL A 89 4.94 -14.53 12.50
N PHE A 90 5.97 -15.37 12.32
CA PHE A 90 6.06 -16.66 13.00
C PHE A 90 6.17 -16.50 14.52
N GLN A 91 6.94 -15.51 14.97
CA GLN A 91 7.07 -15.21 16.38
C GLN A 91 5.78 -14.66 16.99
N ARG A 92 5.18 -13.61 16.35
CA ARG A 92 4.07 -12.87 16.97
C ARG A 92 2.70 -13.46 16.68
N LYS A 93 2.47 -13.96 15.47
CA LYS A 93 1.15 -14.45 15.05
C LYS A 93 0.99 -15.94 15.29
N PHE A 94 2.01 -16.74 14.97
CA PHE A 94 1.96 -18.19 15.17
C PHE A 94 2.46 -18.64 16.56
N GLY A 95 3.02 -17.73 17.37
CA GLY A 95 3.42 -18.03 18.74
C GLY A 95 4.61 -18.99 18.88
N TRP A 96 5.44 -19.10 17.84
CA TRP A 96 6.64 -19.93 17.90
C TRP A 96 7.62 -19.42 18.96
N SER A 97 8.26 -20.32 19.69
CA SER A 97 9.29 -19.93 20.65
C SER A 97 10.49 -19.26 19.95
N LEU A 98 11.03 -18.24 20.58
CA LEU A 98 12.13 -17.46 20.01
C LEU A 98 13.33 -18.33 19.56
N PRO A 99 13.81 -19.33 20.35
CA PRO A 99 14.92 -20.18 19.92
C PRO A 99 14.58 -21.00 18.66
N LEU A 100 13.34 -21.45 18.51
CA LEU A 100 12.89 -22.21 17.34
C LEU A 100 12.89 -21.31 16.10
N VAL A 101 12.36 -20.09 16.21
CA VAL A 101 12.32 -19.14 15.09
C VAL A 101 13.75 -18.75 14.67
N ILE A 102 14.65 -18.48 15.62
CA ILE A 102 16.04 -18.19 15.34
C ILE A 102 16.71 -19.39 14.63
N ALA A 103 16.52 -20.61 15.12
CA ALA A 103 17.11 -21.79 14.52
C ALA A 103 16.69 -22.02 13.07
N VAL A 104 15.41 -21.73 12.74
CA VAL A 104 14.87 -21.87 11.38
C VAL A 104 15.29 -20.72 10.47
N PHE A 105 15.27 -19.48 10.96
CA PHE A 105 15.51 -18.31 10.11
C PHE A 105 17.00 -17.97 9.95
N THR A 106 17.88 -18.36 10.89
CA THR A 106 19.33 -18.10 10.76
C THR A 106 19.91 -18.71 9.47
N PRO A 107 19.71 -19.99 9.14
CA PRO A 107 20.22 -20.54 7.89
C PRO A 107 19.63 -19.86 6.64
N LEU A 108 18.35 -19.49 6.67
CA LEU A 108 17.71 -18.73 5.58
C LEU A 108 18.35 -17.36 5.40
N TRP A 109 18.57 -16.63 6.48
CA TRP A 109 19.24 -15.33 6.42
C TRP A 109 20.68 -15.40 5.93
N LEU A 110 21.42 -16.45 6.31
CA LEU A 110 22.77 -16.66 5.81
C LEU A 110 22.78 -16.90 4.29
N LEU A 111 21.84 -17.69 3.78
CA LEU A 111 21.65 -17.90 2.34
C LEU A 111 21.26 -16.60 1.63
N ASP A 112 20.22 -15.92 2.11
CA ASP A 112 19.73 -14.66 1.55
C ASP A 112 20.83 -13.58 1.54
N ALA A 113 21.57 -13.46 2.64
CA ALA A 113 22.68 -12.52 2.76
C ALA A 113 23.83 -12.84 1.79
N THR A 114 24.14 -14.12 1.59
CA THR A 114 25.16 -14.55 0.64
C THR A 114 24.77 -14.20 -0.80
N PHE A 115 23.52 -14.48 -1.18
CA PHE A 115 23.00 -14.11 -2.50
C PHE A 115 22.93 -12.60 -2.68
N PHE A 116 22.46 -11.87 -1.67
CA PHE A 116 22.41 -10.42 -1.72
C PHE A 116 23.82 -9.80 -1.84
N ALA A 117 24.79 -10.28 -1.06
CA ALA A 117 26.17 -9.82 -1.14
C ALA A 117 26.78 -10.07 -2.53
N SER A 118 26.53 -11.25 -3.11
CA SER A 118 26.98 -11.59 -4.46
C SER A 118 26.40 -10.66 -5.53
N THR A 119 25.09 -10.35 -5.43
CA THR A 119 24.42 -9.44 -6.37
C THR A 119 24.73 -7.96 -6.11
N ALA A 120 25.06 -7.57 -4.87
CA ALA A 120 25.49 -6.23 -4.51
C ALA A 120 26.80 -5.80 -5.20
N LEU A 121 27.68 -6.74 -5.53
CA LEU A 121 28.87 -6.45 -6.31
C LEU A 121 28.55 -5.94 -7.73
N LYS A 122 27.36 -6.23 -8.25
CA LYS A 122 26.89 -5.81 -9.56
C LYS A 122 26.11 -4.48 -9.54
N ILE A 123 26.09 -3.77 -8.40
CA ILE A 123 25.43 -2.45 -8.30
C ILE A 123 25.94 -1.48 -9.38
N PRO A 124 27.25 -1.33 -9.67
CA PRO A 124 27.72 -0.42 -10.70
C PRO A 124 27.30 -0.83 -12.12
N GLU A 125 27.05 -2.12 -12.34
CA GLU A 125 26.71 -2.69 -13.67
C GLU A 125 25.22 -2.62 -14.02
N GLY A 126 24.38 -2.06 -13.14
CA GLY A 126 22.92 -1.92 -13.35
C GLY A 126 22.07 -2.15 -12.11
N GLY A 127 22.64 -2.73 -11.04
CA GLY A 127 21.94 -2.96 -9.78
C GLY A 127 21.49 -1.68 -9.06
N TYR A 128 22.02 -0.51 -9.43
CA TYR A 128 21.59 0.78 -8.85
C TYR A 128 20.14 1.12 -9.22
N VAL A 129 19.61 0.64 -10.34
CA VAL A 129 18.26 0.99 -10.83
C VAL A 129 17.17 0.55 -9.87
N PRO A 130 17.07 -0.73 -9.43
CA PRO A 130 16.06 -1.12 -8.46
C PRO A 130 16.21 -0.41 -7.11
N LEU A 131 17.43 -0.04 -6.70
CA LEU A 131 17.64 0.74 -5.47
C LEU A 131 17.06 2.15 -5.59
N VAL A 132 17.33 2.83 -6.71
CA VAL A 132 16.80 4.18 -6.97
C VAL A 132 15.27 4.13 -7.04
N LEU A 133 14.69 3.17 -7.77
CA LEU A 133 13.24 2.99 -7.84
C LEU A 133 12.64 2.67 -6.47
N GLY A 134 13.30 1.82 -5.69
CA GLY A 134 12.88 1.51 -4.32
C GLY A 134 12.88 2.74 -3.41
N ILE A 135 13.94 3.54 -3.45
CA ILE A 135 14.03 4.79 -2.67
C ILE A 135 12.94 5.78 -3.10
N ILE A 136 12.75 5.99 -4.40
CA ILE A 136 11.71 6.90 -4.92
C ILE A 136 10.33 6.43 -4.43
N THR A 137 10.03 5.14 -4.59
CA THR A 137 8.74 4.57 -4.17
C THR A 137 8.56 4.71 -2.65
N PHE A 138 9.59 4.41 -1.87
CA PHE A 138 9.56 4.56 -0.41
C PHE A 138 9.30 6.01 0.02
N VAL A 139 9.99 6.99 -0.58
CA VAL A 139 9.78 8.41 -0.29
C VAL A 139 8.37 8.85 -0.66
N LEU A 140 7.86 8.45 -1.81
CA LEU A 140 6.49 8.77 -2.23
C LEU A 140 5.46 8.17 -1.27
N MET A 141 5.57 6.89 -0.92
CA MET A 141 4.64 6.20 -0.02
C MET A 141 4.70 6.77 1.39
N SER A 142 5.88 7.01 1.95
CA SER A 142 6.04 7.56 3.29
C SER A 142 5.55 9.00 3.38
N THR A 143 5.82 9.82 2.37
CA THR A 143 5.32 11.20 2.29
C THR A 143 3.80 11.23 2.18
N TRP A 144 3.22 10.38 1.34
CA TRP A 144 1.76 10.25 1.22
C TRP A 144 1.12 9.84 2.54
N HIS A 145 1.65 8.79 3.16
CA HIS A 145 1.16 8.30 4.44
C HIS A 145 1.20 9.37 5.52
N ARG A 146 2.34 10.06 5.64
CA ARG A 146 2.51 11.15 6.62
C ARG A 146 1.59 12.34 6.32
N GLY A 147 1.45 12.74 5.06
CA GLY A 147 0.52 13.79 4.65
C GLY A 147 -0.93 13.46 5.02
N ARG A 148 -1.32 12.21 4.82
CA ARG A 148 -2.64 11.70 5.18
C ARG A 148 -2.88 11.73 6.69
N GLU A 149 -1.92 11.31 7.50
CA GLU A 149 -2.00 11.38 8.97
C GLU A 149 -2.19 12.82 9.45
N LEU A 150 -1.40 13.76 8.92
CA LEU A 150 -1.51 15.18 9.28
C LEU A 150 -2.87 15.77 8.88
N LEU A 151 -3.37 15.40 7.70
CA LEU A 151 -4.69 15.83 7.24
C LEU A 151 -5.80 15.31 8.15
N PHE A 152 -5.75 14.02 8.51
CA PHE A 152 -6.72 13.42 9.44
C PHE A 152 -6.62 14.03 10.84
N ALA A 153 -5.42 14.34 11.32
CA ALA A 153 -5.25 15.01 12.60
C ALA A 153 -5.90 16.41 12.61
N ARG A 154 -5.74 17.18 11.53
CA ARG A 154 -6.42 18.48 11.37
C ARG A 154 -7.94 18.35 11.29
N PHE A 155 -8.44 17.45 10.48
CA PHE A 155 -9.90 17.23 10.42
C PHE A 155 -10.48 16.82 11.77
N ARG A 156 -9.73 16.05 12.57
CA ARG A 156 -10.17 15.67 13.92
C ARG A 156 -10.25 16.87 14.87
N GLN A 157 -9.34 17.84 14.77
CA GLN A 157 -9.35 19.05 15.60
C GLN A 157 -10.56 19.94 15.28
N ASP A 158 -10.96 20.02 14.01
CA ASP A 158 -12.08 20.85 13.55
C ASP A 158 -13.44 20.13 13.61
N SER A 159 -13.45 18.84 13.98
CA SER A 159 -14.67 18.03 14.01
C SER A 159 -15.34 18.04 15.37
N LEU A 160 -16.67 18.18 15.39
CA LEU A 160 -17.46 18.11 16.61
C LEU A 160 -17.62 16.64 17.06
N PRO A 161 -17.40 16.33 18.35
CA PRO A 161 -17.65 14.99 18.87
C PRO A 161 -19.13 14.62 18.74
N LEU A 162 -19.42 13.44 18.17
CA LEU A 162 -20.78 12.96 17.92
C LEU A 162 -21.63 12.92 19.21
N LYS A 163 -21.04 12.44 20.30
CA LYS A 163 -21.72 12.38 21.61
C LYS A 163 -22.18 13.76 22.11
N SER A 164 -21.34 14.78 21.98
CA SER A 164 -21.67 16.14 22.38
C SER A 164 -22.77 16.75 21.51
N TYR A 165 -22.81 16.41 20.24
CA TYR A 165 -23.86 16.86 19.34
C TYR A 165 -25.20 16.18 19.66
N ILE A 166 -25.22 14.86 19.86
CA ILE A 166 -26.44 14.11 20.22
C ILE A 166 -27.03 14.64 21.54
N ALA A 167 -26.22 14.97 22.53
CA ALA A 167 -26.69 15.54 23.80
C ALA A 167 -27.36 16.92 23.63
N ARG A 168 -26.97 17.69 22.60
CA ARG A 168 -27.56 19.01 22.31
C ARG A 168 -28.77 18.97 21.36
N LEU A 169 -29.01 17.85 20.69
CA LEU A 169 -30.10 17.67 19.74
C LEU A 169 -31.50 17.98 20.31
N PRO A 170 -31.85 17.61 21.56
CA PRO A 170 -33.15 17.94 22.15
C PRO A 170 -33.41 19.45 22.29
N GLN A 171 -32.35 20.24 22.39
CA GLN A 171 -32.41 21.71 22.51
C GLN A 171 -32.27 22.42 21.16
N SER A 172 -32.03 21.67 20.08
CA SER A 172 -31.89 22.21 18.73
C SER A 172 -33.24 22.54 18.14
N ARG A 173 -33.31 23.64 17.36
CA ARG A 173 -34.48 24.01 16.55
C ARG A 173 -34.57 23.24 15.21
N THR A 174 -33.78 22.17 15.04
CA THR A 174 -33.78 21.36 13.82
C THR A 174 -35.12 20.65 13.67
N ILE A 175 -35.74 20.78 12.52
CA ILE A 175 -37.01 20.13 12.22
C ILE A 175 -36.77 18.64 12.02
N ARG A 176 -37.55 17.80 12.68
CA ARG A 176 -37.48 16.34 12.53
C ARG A 176 -38.43 15.93 11.41
N VAL A 177 -37.87 15.27 10.40
CA VAL A 177 -38.66 14.67 9.29
C VAL A 177 -38.71 13.15 9.50
N PRO A 178 -39.81 12.50 9.12
CA PRO A 178 -39.91 11.05 9.16
C PRO A 178 -38.94 10.43 8.13
N GLY A 179 -38.24 9.37 8.53
CA GLY A 179 -37.30 8.66 7.67
C GLY A 179 -35.97 8.37 8.35
N ILE A 180 -35.13 7.60 7.68
CA ILE A 180 -33.79 7.24 8.12
C ILE A 180 -32.80 7.70 7.04
N ALA A 181 -31.81 8.52 7.44
CA ALA A 181 -30.71 8.91 6.58
C ALA A 181 -29.41 8.29 7.10
N VAL A 182 -28.63 7.70 6.22
CA VAL A 182 -27.34 7.06 6.57
C VAL A 182 -26.20 7.93 6.04
N PHE A 183 -25.38 8.43 6.94
CA PHE A 183 -24.18 9.21 6.61
C PHE A 183 -22.93 8.36 6.85
N MET A 184 -22.27 7.97 5.77
CA MET A 184 -21.04 7.18 5.86
C MET A 184 -19.87 8.06 6.32
N THR A 185 -19.09 7.57 7.30
CA THR A 185 -17.89 8.24 7.80
C THR A 185 -16.81 7.22 8.14
N VAL A 186 -15.56 7.63 8.03
CA VAL A 186 -14.42 6.83 8.45
C VAL A 186 -14.21 6.90 9.97
N GLN A 187 -14.76 7.91 10.63
CA GLN A 187 -14.60 8.16 12.07
C GLN A 187 -15.98 8.21 12.74
N ALA A 188 -16.34 7.12 13.40
CA ALA A 188 -17.65 6.99 14.07
C ALA A 188 -17.82 7.93 15.29
N ASP A 189 -16.72 8.39 15.89
CA ASP A 189 -16.76 9.24 17.08
C ASP A 189 -17.01 10.72 16.78
N PHE A 190 -16.94 11.13 15.53
CA PHE A 190 -17.10 12.52 15.10
C PHE A 190 -18.27 12.70 14.16
N LEU A 191 -18.79 13.92 14.15
CA LEU A 191 -19.91 14.28 13.30
C LEU A 191 -19.50 14.25 11.82
N PRO A 192 -20.18 13.46 10.94
CA PRO A 192 -19.86 13.44 9.52
C PRO A 192 -20.04 14.80 8.88
N GLY A 193 -19.08 15.25 8.06
CA GLY A 193 -19.19 16.49 7.32
C GLY A 193 -20.42 16.55 6.43
N ALA A 194 -20.82 15.43 5.84
CA ALA A 194 -22.05 15.33 5.04
C ALA A 194 -23.31 15.62 5.86
N LEU A 195 -23.38 15.18 7.13
CA LEU A 195 -24.48 15.50 8.04
C LEU A 195 -24.50 17.00 8.37
N LEU A 196 -23.33 17.60 8.67
CA LEU A 196 -23.23 19.04 8.92
C LEU A 196 -23.69 19.86 7.70
N HIS A 197 -23.31 19.45 6.50
CA HIS A 197 -23.75 20.09 5.27
C HIS A 197 -25.27 19.97 5.08
N ASN A 198 -25.83 18.79 5.32
CA ASN A 198 -27.28 18.57 5.22
C ASN A 198 -28.04 19.48 6.20
N LEU A 199 -27.62 19.50 7.46
CA LEU A 199 -28.22 20.37 8.49
C LEU A 199 -28.12 21.85 8.17
N LYS A 200 -26.99 22.29 7.58
CA LYS A 200 -26.78 23.70 7.22
C LYS A 200 -27.65 24.13 6.05
N HIS A 201 -27.80 23.28 5.03
CA HIS A 201 -28.50 23.64 3.79
C HIS A 201 -29.97 23.27 3.81
N ASN A 202 -30.32 22.08 4.30
CA ASN A 202 -31.70 21.60 4.29
C ASN A 202 -32.45 21.89 5.61
N LYS A 203 -31.72 22.26 6.68
CA LYS A 203 -32.25 22.58 8.02
C LYS A 203 -33.06 21.44 8.69
N VAL A 204 -32.87 20.21 8.22
CA VAL A 204 -33.48 18.97 8.71
C VAL A 204 -32.45 17.93 9.06
#